data_0c43c888eaed6a54b3acde048cc4155c
#
_entry.id   0c43c888eaed6a54b3acde048cc4155c
#
_cell.length_a   1.000
_cell.length_b   1.000
_cell.length_c   1.000
_cell.angle_alpha   90.00
_cell.angle_beta   90.00
_cell.angle_gamma   90.00
#
_symmetry.space_group_name_H-M   'P 1'
#
loop_
_entity.id
_entity.type
_entity.pdbx_description
1 polymer ?
#
loop_
_entity_poly.entity_id
_entity_poly.type
_entity_poly.pdbx_seq_one_letter_code
_entity_poly.pdbx_strand_id
1 'polypeptide(L)'
;MNSYHPYGGRVRTPGLLLLILMLMTAAAPAQAGHSEPLPLAAADTSTTAQPDTLTTTTDSLTTAADSLAAAARAGSRRNSGVDTTVIYQARLIDNDVSARKSYFIGDAQVRYKDMTLKAGKITVDWDAETLTAEGLPDSAWVVNHSGTDSSRQLIIKDRPVLVQSGSEMTGDQMVYNYKTERGRVVRGRTAFEDGRYVGEQIKLVGEKTFNVSNSIYTTCDLDSNPHFHFKARRLKMIVNERVIAKPIVLYLGHIPVAALPFAFFETRTGRHSGVIIPRYGESLQEGRHLRGLGYYWAPNDYFDARATVDYFEKSGWLMELGTNYALRYRLNGAIEGSFTRKNFSSGYTDRRWDLTVRHSQEFSPTSRFSASGYFISDNSYYKDLSINLYTRLTRELRSNATWSKYWPEQKISLSANFSQVHDLQDDVTQTTLPQISLRKSQTQLFKPGKKTGAGSRRNARWYHNLYLSYGSNFLNARRESLSMAGGDTTIKVDTDRSLANSLDLSLSSPNKYFGFLAINQSLSIDQDLYDRVHAFSLNPATGTIEDNEENKVAAR
;
A
#
# COMPACT_ATOMS: atom_id res chain seq x y z
N MET A 1 -21.80 -52.90 3.21
CA MET A 1 -20.41 -52.78 3.68
C MET A 1 -19.58 -52.33 2.47
N ASN A 2 -19.56 -51.05 2.21
CA ASN A 2 -18.72 -50.44 1.14
C ASN A 2 -17.69 -49.57 1.81
N SER A 3 -16.45 -49.99 1.78
CA SER A 3 -15.30 -49.25 2.23
C SER A 3 -14.97 -48.15 1.22
N TYR A 4 -15.31 -46.90 1.57
CA TYR A 4 -14.81 -45.73 0.84
C TYR A 4 -13.40 -45.41 1.29
N HIS A 5 -12.44 -45.54 0.40
CA HIS A 5 -11.10 -45.01 0.57
C HIS A 5 -11.12 -43.48 0.43
N PRO A 6 -10.48 -42.73 1.33
CA PRO A 6 -10.36 -41.29 1.18
C PRO A 6 -9.33 -40.96 0.09
N TYR A 7 -9.77 -40.26 -0.94
CA TYR A 7 -8.90 -39.65 -1.96
C TYR A 7 -8.00 -38.60 -1.31
N GLY A 8 -6.83 -38.99 -0.89
CA GLY A 8 -5.73 -38.09 -0.58
C GLY A 8 -5.06 -37.62 -1.87
N GLY A 9 -5.55 -36.53 -2.46
CA GLY A 9 -4.90 -35.87 -3.58
C GLY A 9 -3.48 -35.44 -3.18
N ARG A 10 -2.47 -36.19 -3.62
CA ARG A 10 -1.05 -35.80 -3.45
C ARG A 10 -0.78 -34.65 -4.41
N VAL A 11 -0.80 -33.42 -3.86
CA VAL A 11 -0.29 -32.23 -4.55
C VAL A 11 1.21 -32.44 -4.82
N ARG A 12 1.56 -32.88 -6.03
CA ARG A 12 2.93 -32.99 -6.51
C ARG A 12 3.31 -31.74 -7.29
N THR A 13 3.61 -30.66 -6.57
CA THR A 13 4.29 -29.48 -7.15
C THR A 13 5.41 -28.94 -6.26
N PRO A 14 6.39 -29.76 -5.82
CA PRO A 14 7.53 -29.23 -5.07
C PRO A 14 8.48 -28.40 -5.94
N GLY A 15 8.47 -28.58 -7.27
CA GLY A 15 9.46 -27.96 -8.16
C GLY A 15 9.30 -26.45 -8.33
N LEU A 16 8.08 -25.93 -8.41
CA LEU A 16 7.84 -24.51 -8.63
C LEU A 16 8.06 -23.69 -7.36
N LEU A 17 7.61 -24.21 -6.22
CA LEU A 17 7.83 -23.54 -4.93
C LEU A 17 9.32 -23.46 -4.59
N LEU A 18 10.08 -24.52 -4.92
CA LEU A 18 11.54 -24.55 -4.75
C LEU A 18 12.26 -23.60 -5.72
N LEU A 19 11.80 -23.48 -6.95
CA LEU A 19 12.35 -22.54 -7.93
C LEU A 19 12.09 -21.07 -7.53
N ILE A 20 10.90 -20.76 -7.04
CA ILE A 20 10.55 -19.43 -6.53
C ILE A 20 11.33 -19.13 -5.24
N LEU A 21 11.49 -20.11 -4.36
CA LEU A 21 12.27 -19.96 -3.11
C LEU A 21 13.77 -19.81 -3.38
N MET A 22 14.35 -20.56 -4.33
CA MET A 22 15.76 -20.43 -4.74
C MET A 22 16.04 -19.09 -5.43
N LEU A 23 15.11 -18.55 -6.21
CA LEU A 23 15.24 -17.23 -6.83
C LEU A 23 15.14 -16.10 -5.81
N MET A 24 14.39 -16.28 -4.71
CA MET A 24 14.33 -15.32 -3.60
C MET A 24 15.62 -15.31 -2.75
N THR A 25 16.35 -16.43 -2.62
CA THR A 25 17.59 -16.50 -1.83
C THR A 25 18.82 -15.99 -2.57
N ALA A 26 18.77 -15.82 -3.89
CA ALA A 26 19.86 -15.24 -4.68
C ALA A 26 20.05 -13.71 -4.51
N ALA A 27 19.25 -13.05 -3.69
CA ALA A 27 19.39 -11.64 -3.34
C ALA A 27 20.17 -11.47 -2.03
N ALA A 28 21.38 -12.03 -1.93
CA ALA A 28 22.31 -11.66 -0.85
C ALA A 28 22.77 -10.20 -1.03
N PRO A 29 22.84 -9.40 0.04
CA PRO A 29 23.24 -8.00 -0.06
C PRO A 29 24.73 -7.92 -0.42
N ALA A 30 25.02 -7.33 -1.58
CA ALA A 30 26.36 -6.85 -1.89
C ALA A 30 26.69 -5.75 -0.87
N GLN A 31 27.81 -5.92 -0.17
CA GLN A 31 28.36 -4.99 0.81
C GLN A 31 28.44 -3.57 0.24
N ALA A 32 27.83 -2.62 0.95
CA ALA A 32 27.93 -1.20 0.65
C ALA A 32 29.35 -0.72 0.99
N GLY A 33 30.14 -0.46 -0.04
CA GLY A 33 31.35 0.34 0.07
C GLY A 33 30.95 1.79 0.30
N HIS A 34 31.52 2.41 1.33
CA HIS A 34 31.43 3.84 1.62
C HIS A 34 31.96 4.63 0.41
N SER A 35 31.15 5.54 -0.11
CA SER A 35 31.57 6.63 -0.97
C SER A 35 31.00 7.94 -0.43
N GLU A 36 31.92 8.85 -0.11
CA GLU A 36 31.69 10.22 0.33
C GLU A 36 30.88 11.05 -0.68
N PRO A 37 30.14 12.07 -0.23
CA PRO A 37 29.38 12.93 -1.12
C PRO A 37 30.25 14.05 -1.68
N LEU A 38 30.26 14.18 -3.03
CA LEU A 38 30.81 15.32 -3.76
C LEU A 38 29.72 16.41 -3.93
N PRO A 39 30.11 17.70 -3.96
CA PRO A 39 29.18 18.83 -3.91
C PRO A 39 28.49 19.11 -5.25
N LEU A 40 27.21 19.52 -5.17
CA LEU A 40 26.42 20.00 -6.29
C LEU A 40 26.94 21.33 -6.80
N ALA A 41 27.27 21.37 -8.08
CA ALA A 41 27.43 22.60 -8.85
C ALA A 41 26.11 22.97 -9.51
N ALA A 42 25.70 24.22 -9.36
CA ALA A 42 24.57 24.83 -10.03
C ALA A 42 24.84 25.00 -11.52
N ALA A 43 23.84 24.72 -12.35
CA ALA A 43 23.82 25.15 -13.75
C ALA A 43 22.46 25.77 -14.07
N ASP A 44 22.51 27.08 -14.34
CA ASP A 44 21.47 27.86 -14.97
C ASP A 44 21.12 27.32 -16.36
N THR A 45 19.84 27.31 -16.70
CA THR A 45 19.42 27.52 -18.10
C THR A 45 18.03 28.16 -18.14
N SER A 46 18.04 29.42 -18.49
CA SER A 46 16.95 30.25 -19.02
C SER A 46 16.42 29.70 -20.34
N THR A 47 15.12 29.65 -20.55
CA THR A 47 14.55 29.91 -21.89
C THR A 47 13.12 30.47 -21.75
N THR A 48 12.97 31.63 -22.33
CA THR A 48 11.87 32.50 -22.68
C THR A 48 10.70 31.85 -23.40
N ALA A 49 9.47 32.26 -23.04
CA ALA A 49 8.42 32.61 -24.00
C ALA A 49 7.32 33.42 -23.34
N GLN A 50 7.16 34.67 -23.78
CA GLN A 50 5.96 35.50 -23.67
C GLN A 50 5.07 35.24 -24.89
N PRO A 51 3.74 35.54 -24.92
CA PRO A 51 3.28 36.92 -24.91
C PRO A 51 1.88 37.23 -24.27
N ASP A 52 1.69 38.51 -24.10
CA ASP A 52 0.54 39.41 -24.30
C ASP A 52 -0.44 39.72 -23.18
N THR A 53 -0.25 40.95 -22.76
CA THR A 53 -1.14 42.11 -22.57
C THR A 53 -2.55 41.90 -21.96
N LEU A 54 -2.73 42.51 -20.78
CA LEU A 54 -3.81 43.50 -20.60
C LEU A 54 -3.54 44.40 -19.36
N THR A 55 -3.35 45.66 -19.65
CA THR A 55 -3.27 46.83 -18.77
C THR A 55 -4.54 47.03 -17.98
N THR A 56 -4.44 47.25 -16.66
CA THR A 56 -5.23 48.30 -15.98
C THR A 56 -4.57 48.72 -14.67
N THR A 57 -4.37 49.98 -14.59
CA THR A 57 -3.94 50.89 -13.55
C THR A 57 -4.54 50.64 -12.16
N THR A 58 -3.68 50.55 -11.14
CA THR A 58 -3.91 51.14 -9.80
C THR A 58 -2.57 51.39 -9.12
N ASP A 59 -1.93 52.48 -9.44
CA ASP A 59 -0.96 53.18 -8.60
C ASP A 59 -1.74 53.82 -7.45
N SER A 60 -1.41 53.49 -6.21
CA SER A 60 -1.39 54.38 -5.03
C SER A 60 -1.47 53.71 -3.65
N LEU A 61 -1.16 52.39 -3.51
CA LEU A 61 -1.17 51.76 -2.16
C LEU A 61 0.18 51.08 -1.77
N THR A 62 1.23 51.20 -2.56
CA THR A 62 2.54 50.57 -2.29
C THR A 62 3.48 51.44 -1.44
N THR A 63 3.24 52.74 -1.30
CA THR A 63 4.12 53.65 -0.55
C THR A 63 3.89 53.66 0.99
N ALA A 64 2.77 53.15 1.47
CA ALA A 64 2.50 53.08 2.93
C ALA A 64 3.01 51.80 3.56
N ALA A 65 3.13 50.71 2.79
CA ALA A 65 3.64 49.41 3.30
C ALA A 65 5.18 49.40 3.42
N ASP A 66 5.90 50.07 2.54
CA ASP A 66 7.37 50.13 2.58
C ASP A 66 7.91 51.03 3.70
N SER A 67 7.19 52.05 4.12
CA SER A 67 7.59 52.90 5.26
C SER A 67 7.41 52.21 6.62
N LEU A 68 6.43 51.33 6.77
CA LEU A 68 6.23 50.50 7.97
C LEU A 68 7.25 49.34 8.03
N ALA A 69 7.65 48.78 6.91
CA ALA A 69 8.69 47.73 6.84
C ALA A 69 10.10 48.31 7.12
N ALA A 70 10.36 49.56 6.76
CA ALA A 70 11.63 50.23 7.07
C ALA A 70 11.76 50.64 8.55
N ALA A 71 10.66 51.05 9.18
CA ALA A 71 10.62 51.35 10.62
C ALA A 71 10.79 50.08 11.49
N ALA A 72 10.30 48.93 11.03
CA ALA A 72 10.48 47.66 11.73
C ALA A 72 11.92 47.10 11.64
N ARG A 73 12.69 47.52 10.63
CA ARG A 73 14.11 47.09 10.47
C ARG A 73 15.12 47.95 11.25
N ALA A 74 14.75 49.12 11.70
CA ALA A 74 15.66 50.00 12.44
C ALA A 74 15.67 49.74 13.97
N GLY A 75 14.75 48.94 14.51
CA GLY A 75 14.63 48.64 15.95
C GLY A 75 15.31 47.34 16.43
N SER A 76 15.96 46.57 15.55
CA SER A 76 16.49 45.26 15.92
C SER A 76 18.01 45.27 16.19
N ARG A 77 18.40 45.81 17.32
CA ARG A 77 19.70 45.49 17.98
C ARG A 77 19.59 45.66 19.47
N ARG A 78 19.01 44.67 20.16
CA ARG A 78 19.39 44.30 21.54
C ARG A 78 19.00 42.83 21.75
N ASN A 79 20.01 42.00 21.98
CA ASN A 79 19.92 40.62 22.40
C ASN A 79 19.09 40.52 23.69
N SER A 80 17.81 40.19 23.59
CA SER A 80 17.02 39.64 24.69
C SER A 80 16.48 38.29 24.19
N GLY A 81 16.77 37.21 24.89
CA GLY A 81 16.50 35.83 24.53
C GLY A 81 15.00 35.43 24.46
N VAL A 82 14.19 36.27 23.86
CA VAL A 82 12.76 35.95 23.52
C VAL A 82 12.65 35.92 22.00
N ASP A 83 12.72 34.75 21.48
CA ASP A 83 12.73 34.49 20.04
C ASP A 83 11.39 34.74 19.34
N THR A 84 10.35 35.19 20.07
CA THR A 84 9.00 35.39 19.51
C THR A 84 8.23 36.48 20.29
N THR A 85 7.61 37.40 19.58
CA THR A 85 6.75 38.45 20.16
C THR A 85 5.46 37.83 20.71
N VAL A 86 5.16 38.09 21.98
CA VAL A 86 3.86 37.78 22.59
C VAL A 86 2.94 39.00 22.43
N ILE A 87 1.77 38.81 21.83
CA ILE A 87 0.77 39.84 21.64
C ILE A 87 -0.40 39.56 22.59
N TYR A 88 -0.79 40.54 23.36
CA TYR A 88 -1.93 40.44 24.28
C TYR A 88 -2.91 41.60 24.10
N GLN A 89 -4.19 41.30 24.32
CA GLN A 89 -5.30 42.24 24.22
C GLN A 89 -6.32 41.92 25.31
N ALA A 90 -6.89 42.97 25.94
CA ALA A 90 -7.99 42.83 26.91
C ALA A 90 -8.72 44.16 27.03
N ARG A 91 -9.93 44.17 27.60
CA ARG A 91 -10.66 45.44 27.92
C ARG A 91 -9.98 46.20 29.06
N LEU A 92 -9.49 45.46 30.07
CA LEU A 92 -8.76 46.02 31.20
C LEU A 92 -7.44 45.25 31.35
N ILE A 93 -6.35 45.99 31.48
CA ILE A 93 -5.03 45.47 31.76
C ILE A 93 -4.59 46.11 33.06
N ASP A 94 -4.38 45.27 34.08
CA ASP A 94 -3.89 45.70 35.40
C ASP A 94 -2.57 44.99 35.70
N ASN A 95 -1.54 45.77 36.05
CA ASN A 95 -0.22 45.26 36.32
C ASN A 95 0.17 45.52 37.79
N ASP A 96 0.15 44.50 38.62
CA ASP A 96 0.67 44.53 39.97
C ASP A 96 2.18 44.33 39.95
N VAL A 97 2.90 45.43 40.04
CA VAL A 97 4.38 45.43 40.03
C VAL A 97 4.94 44.77 41.29
N SER A 98 4.24 44.88 42.41
CA SER A 98 4.68 44.37 43.71
C SER A 98 4.55 42.84 43.76
N ALA A 99 3.46 42.30 43.24
CA ALA A 99 3.22 40.87 43.12
C ALA A 99 3.78 40.27 41.82
N ARG A 100 4.38 41.08 40.93
CA ARG A 100 4.89 40.67 39.60
C ARG A 100 3.86 39.88 38.79
N LYS A 101 2.62 40.38 38.79
CA LYS A 101 1.50 39.75 38.07
C LYS A 101 0.82 40.75 37.16
N SER A 102 0.41 40.27 35.99
CA SER A 102 -0.40 41.03 35.04
C SER A 102 -1.77 40.37 34.87
N TYR A 103 -2.83 41.15 35.00
CA TYR A 103 -4.20 40.71 34.86
C TYR A 103 -4.79 41.30 33.59
N PHE A 104 -5.30 40.42 32.73
CA PHE A 104 -6.04 40.78 31.51
C PHE A 104 -7.48 40.36 31.72
N ILE A 105 -8.41 41.33 31.75
CA ILE A 105 -9.80 41.11 32.13
C ILE A 105 -10.73 41.60 31.02
N GLY A 106 -11.70 40.78 30.64
CA GLY A 106 -12.68 41.02 29.60
C GLY A 106 -12.11 40.85 28.19
N ASP A 107 -12.66 39.91 27.47
CA ASP A 107 -12.21 39.51 26.11
C ASP A 107 -10.67 39.35 26.01
N ALA A 108 -10.09 38.82 27.06
CA ALA A 108 -8.64 38.66 27.14
C ALA A 108 -8.13 37.68 26.09
N GLN A 109 -7.14 38.07 25.31
CA GLN A 109 -6.49 37.27 24.29
C GLN A 109 -4.97 37.36 24.40
N VAL A 110 -4.30 36.22 24.36
CA VAL A 110 -2.84 36.13 24.27
C VAL A 110 -2.48 35.27 23.05
N ARG A 111 -1.62 35.84 22.21
CA ARG A 111 -1.09 35.14 21.02
C ARG A 111 0.41 34.96 21.15
N TYR A 112 0.84 33.73 20.97
CA TYR A 112 2.24 33.31 20.98
C TYR A 112 2.51 32.27 19.90
N LYS A 113 3.37 32.59 18.93
CA LYS A 113 3.60 31.73 17.73
C LYS A 113 2.26 31.45 17.00
N ASP A 114 1.93 30.17 16.84
CA ASP A 114 0.69 29.66 16.23
C ASP A 114 -0.45 29.44 17.24
N MET A 115 -0.19 29.73 18.53
CA MET A 115 -1.12 29.54 19.63
C MET A 115 -1.87 30.83 19.97
N THR A 116 -3.18 30.75 20.04
CA THR A 116 -4.05 31.84 20.49
C THR A 116 -4.91 31.36 21.66
N LEU A 117 -4.75 31.99 22.83
CA LEU A 117 -5.55 31.73 24.02
C LEU A 117 -6.52 32.90 24.24
N LYS A 118 -7.82 32.60 24.32
CA LYS A 118 -8.89 33.56 24.62
C LYS A 118 -9.54 33.15 25.92
N ALA A 119 -9.87 34.10 26.79
CA ALA A 119 -10.59 33.82 28.03
C ALA A 119 -11.25 35.09 28.59
N GLY A 120 -12.15 34.92 29.55
CA GLY A 120 -12.71 36.07 30.31
C GLY A 120 -11.66 36.78 31.14
N LYS A 121 -10.75 36.02 31.77
CA LYS A 121 -9.61 36.53 32.54
C LYS A 121 -8.35 35.73 32.25
N ILE A 122 -7.26 36.41 31.99
CA ILE A 122 -5.92 35.80 31.87
C ILE A 122 -5.01 36.46 32.89
N THR A 123 -4.35 35.66 33.72
CA THR A 123 -3.36 36.10 34.70
C THR A 123 -1.98 35.59 34.29
N VAL A 124 -1.03 36.46 34.13
CA VAL A 124 0.38 36.11 33.91
C VAL A 124 1.13 36.32 35.21
N ASP A 125 1.72 35.28 35.74
CA ASP A 125 2.61 35.33 36.91
C ASP A 125 4.05 35.25 36.40
N TRP A 126 4.79 36.31 36.52
CA TRP A 126 6.12 36.43 35.98
C TRP A 126 7.17 35.71 36.81
N ASP A 127 6.91 35.48 38.11
CA ASP A 127 7.82 34.73 38.98
C ASP A 127 7.65 33.21 38.82
N ALA A 128 6.40 32.77 38.74
CA ALA A 128 6.06 31.37 38.49
C ALA A 128 6.18 30.99 37.02
N GLU A 129 6.40 31.95 36.12
CA GLU A 129 6.48 31.76 34.66
C GLU A 129 5.22 31.07 34.10
N THR A 130 4.05 31.40 34.68
CA THR A 130 2.78 30.73 34.36
C THR A 130 1.76 31.70 33.83
N LEU A 131 0.93 31.22 32.92
CA LEU A 131 -0.22 31.85 32.36
C LEU A 131 -1.46 31.06 32.79
N THR A 132 -2.38 31.69 33.49
CA THR A 132 -3.64 31.09 33.95
C THR A 132 -4.81 31.78 33.27
N ALA A 133 -5.64 31.00 32.55
CA ALA A 133 -6.84 31.48 31.88
C ALA A 133 -8.09 30.88 32.53
N GLU A 134 -9.07 31.74 32.80
CA GLU A 134 -10.32 31.42 33.49
C GLU A 134 -11.48 32.15 32.83
N GLY A 135 -12.69 31.60 32.96
CA GLY A 135 -13.91 32.31 32.60
C GLY A 135 -14.29 33.34 33.67
N LEU A 136 -15.10 34.33 33.29
CA LEU A 136 -15.65 35.28 34.21
C LEU A 136 -16.97 34.77 34.79
N PRO A 137 -17.18 34.85 36.13
CA PRO A 137 -18.46 34.55 36.72
C PRO A 137 -19.49 35.63 36.33
N ASP A 138 -20.62 35.18 35.81
CA ASP A 138 -21.78 36.02 35.50
C ASP A 138 -23.04 35.40 36.10
N SER A 139 -24.09 36.18 36.27
CA SER A 139 -25.36 35.69 36.78
C SER A 139 -26.42 35.79 35.69
N ALA A 140 -27.01 34.66 35.32
CA ALA A 140 -28.10 34.60 34.36
C ALA A 140 -29.35 33.98 34.95
N TRP A 141 -30.51 34.41 34.43
CA TRP A 141 -31.78 33.76 34.74
C TRP A 141 -31.88 32.45 33.92
N VAL A 142 -31.97 31.33 34.60
CA VAL A 142 -32.16 30.01 33.97
C VAL A 142 -33.61 29.58 34.25
N VAL A 143 -34.38 29.36 33.18
CA VAL A 143 -35.75 28.84 33.25
C VAL A 143 -35.69 27.32 33.35
N ASN A 144 -36.38 26.74 34.34
CA ASN A 144 -36.45 25.29 34.47
C ASN A 144 -37.21 24.66 33.29
N HIS A 145 -36.94 23.40 32.99
CA HIS A 145 -37.53 22.65 31.86
C HIS A 145 -39.08 22.63 31.85
N SER A 146 -39.72 22.90 32.99
CA SER A 146 -41.18 22.99 33.12
C SER A 146 -41.76 24.39 32.85
N GLY A 147 -40.90 25.39 32.56
CA GLY A 147 -41.33 26.73 32.16
C GLY A 147 -41.95 27.59 33.26
N THR A 148 -42.04 27.10 34.50
CA THR A 148 -42.83 27.73 35.61
C THR A 148 -41.96 28.42 36.65
N ASP A 149 -40.66 28.15 36.70
CA ASP A 149 -39.79 28.74 37.72
C ASP A 149 -38.46 29.21 37.07
N SER A 150 -38.10 30.48 37.26
CA SER A 150 -36.83 31.05 36.85
C SER A 150 -35.96 31.32 38.07
N SER A 151 -34.80 30.71 38.14
CA SER A 151 -33.82 30.94 39.20
C SER A 151 -32.59 31.65 38.65
N ARG A 152 -32.02 32.55 39.45
CA ARG A 152 -30.76 33.20 39.10
C ARG A 152 -29.63 32.23 39.43
N GLN A 153 -28.95 31.75 38.40
CA GLN A 153 -27.80 30.85 38.57
C GLN A 153 -26.50 31.54 38.15
N LEU A 154 -25.45 31.22 38.87
CA LEU A 154 -24.09 31.64 38.52
C LEU A 154 -23.64 30.83 37.30
N ILE A 155 -23.40 31.50 36.19
CA ILE A 155 -22.85 30.94 34.99
C ILE A 155 -21.44 31.44 34.78
N ILE A 156 -20.59 30.67 34.13
CA ILE A 156 -19.25 31.09 33.74
C ILE A 156 -19.30 31.46 32.27
N LYS A 157 -19.11 32.74 31.96
CA LYS A 157 -18.98 33.28 30.61
C LYS A 157 -17.52 33.29 30.18
N ASP A 158 -17.32 33.35 28.87
CA ASP A 158 -16.00 33.50 28.24
C ASP A 158 -14.98 32.48 28.76
N ARG A 159 -15.39 31.19 28.72
CA ARG A 159 -14.52 30.10 29.12
C ARG A 159 -13.24 30.11 28.26
N PRO A 160 -12.12 29.69 28.83
CA PRO A 160 -10.86 29.58 28.07
C PRO A 160 -11.00 28.77 26.81
N VAL A 161 -10.51 29.32 25.71
CA VAL A 161 -10.45 28.70 24.39
C VAL A 161 -9.03 28.84 23.88
N LEU A 162 -8.39 27.69 23.67
CA LEU A 162 -7.06 27.58 23.06
C LEU A 162 -7.20 27.13 21.61
N VAL A 163 -6.70 27.95 20.70
CA VAL A 163 -6.62 27.61 19.27
C VAL A 163 -5.16 27.44 18.89
N GLN A 164 -4.80 26.26 18.37
CA GLN A 164 -3.46 25.94 17.90
C GLN A 164 -3.53 25.07 16.66
N SER A 165 -2.79 25.46 15.61
CA SER A 165 -2.71 24.69 14.34
C SER A 165 -4.07 24.27 13.77
N GLY A 166 -5.09 25.12 13.90
CA GLY A 166 -6.45 24.86 13.41
C GLY A 166 -7.33 24.00 14.33
N SER A 167 -6.80 23.49 15.43
CA SER A 167 -7.55 22.74 16.45
C SER A 167 -7.97 23.67 17.59
N GLU A 168 -9.21 23.52 18.05
CA GLU A 168 -9.79 24.27 19.15
C GLU A 168 -9.97 23.40 20.38
N MET A 169 -9.52 23.90 21.55
CA MET A 169 -9.72 23.25 22.84
C MET A 169 -10.38 24.25 23.79
N THR A 170 -11.49 23.86 24.38
CA THR A 170 -12.18 24.61 25.43
C THR A 170 -11.98 23.98 26.79
N GLY A 171 -12.01 24.77 27.87
CA GLY A 171 -11.88 24.24 29.24
C GLY A 171 -12.46 25.19 30.26
N ASP A 172 -12.54 24.79 31.51
CA ASP A 172 -12.99 25.67 32.59
C ASP A 172 -11.84 26.52 33.14
N GLN A 173 -10.65 25.94 33.20
CA GLN A 173 -9.41 26.60 33.59
C GLN A 173 -8.25 26.01 32.77
N MET A 174 -7.38 26.87 32.29
CA MET A 174 -6.14 26.51 31.62
C MET A 174 -4.96 27.16 32.31
N VAL A 175 -3.95 26.34 32.64
CA VAL A 175 -2.68 26.81 33.21
C VAL A 175 -1.55 26.34 32.31
N TYR A 176 -0.69 27.24 31.89
CA TYR A 176 0.45 26.93 31.02
C TYR A 176 1.72 27.61 31.57
N ASN A 177 2.77 26.83 31.76
CA ASN A 177 4.09 27.35 32.08
C ASN A 177 4.90 27.50 30.79
N TYR A 178 5.20 28.75 30.43
CA TYR A 178 5.81 29.08 29.13
C TYR A 178 7.33 28.76 29.07
N LYS A 179 8.00 28.50 30.20
CA LYS A 179 9.41 28.09 30.24
C LYS A 179 9.58 26.58 30.15
N THR A 180 8.72 25.82 30.84
CA THR A 180 8.80 24.36 30.86
C THR A 180 7.93 23.72 29.80
N GLU A 181 7.11 24.51 29.08
CA GLU A 181 6.15 24.09 28.06
C GLU A 181 5.14 23.05 28.59
N ARG A 182 4.82 23.11 29.88
CA ARG A 182 3.86 22.23 30.52
C ARG A 182 2.54 22.93 30.73
N GLY A 183 1.45 22.22 30.47
CA GLY A 183 0.12 22.78 30.63
C GLY A 183 -0.83 21.84 31.39
N ARG A 184 -1.89 22.43 31.96
CA ARG A 184 -3.00 21.72 32.55
C ARG A 184 -4.30 22.38 32.15
N VAL A 185 -5.25 21.56 31.69
CA VAL A 185 -6.62 21.99 31.37
C VAL A 185 -7.60 21.21 32.24
N VAL A 186 -8.51 21.91 32.89
CA VAL A 186 -9.59 21.32 33.69
C VAL A 186 -10.85 21.27 32.85
N ARG A 187 -11.50 20.11 32.81
CA ARG A 187 -12.69 19.82 32.01
C ARG A 187 -12.54 20.26 30.53
N GLY A 188 -11.41 19.83 29.95
CA GLY A 188 -11.07 20.15 28.56
C GLY A 188 -11.97 19.40 27.56
N ARG A 189 -12.39 20.11 26.50
CA ARG A 189 -13.14 19.57 25.37
C ARG A 189 -12.45 19.99 24.08
N THR A 190 -12.31 19.06 23.15
CA THR A 190 -11.76 19.32 21.82
C THR A 190 -12.44 18.43 20.80
N ALA A 191 -12.55 18.90 19.57
CA ALA A 191 -12.93 18.09 18.42
C ALA A 191 -11.70 17.91 17.53
N PHE A 192 -11.45 16.70 17.10
CA PHE A 192 -10.37 16.37 16.19
C PHE A 192 -10.87 15.31 15.19
N GLU A 193 -10.68 15.58 13.89
CA GLU A 193 -11.30 14.79 12.83
C GLU A 193 -12.83 14.69 13.06
N ASP A 194 -13.41 13.49 12.97
CA ASP A 194 -14.85 13.27 13.20
C ASP A 194 -15.18 12.96 14.67
N GLY A 195 -14.22 13.09 15.59
CA GLY A 195 -14.37 12.69 16.99
C GLY A 195 -14.33 13.83 17.99
N ARG A 196 -15.15 13.69 19.06
CA ARG A 196 -15.17 14.60 20.21
C ARG A 196 -14.49 13.96 21.40
N TYR A 197 -13.59 14.72 22.00
CA TYR A 197 -12.81 14.30 23.16
C TYR A 197 -13.11 15.20 24.35
N VAL A 198 -13.45 14.59 25.47
CA VAL A 198 -13.65 15.27 26.73
C VAL A 198 -12.71 14.65 27.77
N GLY A 199 -12.01 15.48 28.53
CA GLY A 199 -11.16 15.02 29.64
C GLY A 199 -11.40 15.83 30.89
N GLU A 200 -11.52 15.17 32.05
CA GLU A 200 -11.67 15.87 33.33
C GLU A 200 -10.42 16.69 33.69
N GLN A 201 -9.24 16.09 33.49
CA GLN A 201 -7.96 16.77 33.57
C GLN A 201 -7.07 16.36 32.42
N ILE A 202 -6.60 17.33 31.67
CA ILE A 202 -5.64 17.18 30.59
C ILE A 202 -4.34 17.82 31.01
N LYS A 203 -3.24 17.07 31.03
CA LYS A 203 -1.90 17.56 31.36
C LYS A 203 -1.00 17.40 30.16
N LEU A 204 -0.47 18.53 29.66
CA LEU A 204 0.60 18.54 28.67
C LEU A 204 1.93 18.33 29.40
N VAL A 205 2.67 17.28 29.02
CA VAL A 205 3.97 16.92 29.60
C VAL A 205 5.01 16.88 28.49
N GLY A 206 5.59 18.04 28.19
CA GLY A 206 6.46 18.24 27.02
C GLY A 206 5.67 18.49 25.73
N GLU A 207 6.38 18.68 24.62
CA GLU A 207 5.82 19.21 23.36
C GLU A 207 4.66 18.41 22.75
N LYS A 208 4.62 17.10 22.92
CA LYS A 208 3.71 16.22 22.17
C LYS A 208 2.94 15.21 23.02
N THR A 209 3.11 15.23 24.36
CA THR A 209 2.53 14.21 25.22
C THR A 209 1.44 14.77 26.12
N PHE A 210 0.21 14.26 25.97
CA PHE A 210 -0.93 14.56 26.82
C PHE A 210 -1.27 13.38 27.72
N ASN A 211 -1.43 13.63 29.02
CA ASN A 211 -2.01 12.68 29.96
C ASN A 211 -3.41 13.16 30.32
N VAL A 212 -4.43 12.35 30.05
CA VAL A 212 -5.82 12.69 30.29
C VAL A 212 -6.41 11.75 31.33
N SER A 213 -7.10 12.33 32.32
CA SER A 213 -7.84 11.60 33.34
C SER A 213 -9.34 11.62 33.00
N ASN A 214 -10.02 10.48 33.20
CA ASN A 214 -11.45 10.32 32.94
C ASN A 214 -11.87 10.88 31.58
N SER A 215 -11.27 10.33 30.53
CA SER A 215 -11.55 10.75 29.15
C SER A 215 -12.79 10.05 28.61
N ILE A 216 -13.56 10.80 27.79
CA ILE A 216 -14.66 10.31 26.99
C ILE A 216 -14.36 10.65 25.53
N TYR A 217 -14.54 9.66 24.66
CA TYR A 217 -14.44 9.81 23.21
C TYR A 217 -15.71 9.31 22.54
N THR A 218 -16.24 10.09 21.62
CA THR A 218 -17.40 9.72 20.79
C THR A 218 -17.33 10.37 19.43
N THR A 219 -17.87 9.69 18.41
CA THR A 219 -18.15 10.26 17.09
C THR A 219 -19.62 10.60 16.91
N CYS A 220 -20.41 10.56 18.00
CA CYS A 220 -21.81 10.94 18.02
C CYS A 220 -21.97 12.47 18.01
N ASP A 221 -22.88 12.99 17.21
CA ASP A 221 -23.15 14.45 17.09
C ASP A 221 -23.84 15.07 18.30
N LEU A 222 -24.39 14.25 19.20
CA LEU A 222 -25.05 14.75 20.41
C LEU A 222 -24.02 15.25 21.43
N ASP A 223 -24.16 16.51 21.86
CA ASP A 223 -23.31 17.11 22.90
C ASP A 223 -23.54 16.54 24.27
N SER A 224 -24.79 16.20 24.60
CA SER A 224 -25.18 15.56 25.86
C SER A 224 -25.80 14.20 25.57
N ASN A 225 -25.42 13.18 26.35
CA ASN A 225 -25.92 11.81 26.23
C ASN A 225 -25.70 11.18 24.83
N PRO A 226 -24.45 11.00 24.40
CA PRO A 226 -24.18 10.36 23.13
C PRO A 226 -24.71 8.93 23.10
N HIS A 227 -25.18 8.47 21.92
CA HIS A 227 -25.70 7.12 21.73
C HIS A 227 -24.66 6.06 22.08
N PHE A 228 -23.39 6.35 21.82
CA PHE A 228 -22.26 5.50 22.21
C PHE A 228 -21.04 6.36 22.54
N HIS A 229 -20.22 5.88 23.45
CA HIS A 229 -18.96 6.52 23.79
C HIS A 229 -17.96 5.53 24.41
N PHE A 230 -16.70 5.82 24.23
CA PHE A 230 -15.61 5.15 24.94
C PHE A 230 -15.21 5.98 26.15
N LYS A 231 -15.13 5.35 27.32
CA LYS A 231 -14.64 5.97 28.55
C LYS A 231 -13.32 5.33 28.96
N ALA A 232 -12.31 6.14 29.24
CA ALA A 232 -11.04 5.65 29.76
C ALA A 232 -10.65 6.43 31.03
N ARG A 233 -10.26 5.68 32.08
CA ARG A 233 -9.84 6.29 33.36
C ARG A 233 -8.53 7.06 33.20
N ARG A 234 -7.58 6.51 32.45
CA ARG A 234 -6.30 7.13 32.13
C ARG A 234 -6.03 6.97 30.64
N LEU A 235 -5.70 8.07 30.00
CA LEU A 235 -5.33 8.08 28.61
C LEU A 235 -4.02 8.86 28.46
N LYS A 236 -3.07 8.28 27.74
CA LYS A 236 -1.83 8.94 27.32
C LYS A 236 -1.88 9.06 25.81
N MET A 237 -1.84 10.28 25.31
CA MET A 237 -1.78 10.58 23.89
C MET A 237 -0.41 11.17 23.55
N ILE A 238 0.24 10.60 22.55
CA ILE A 238 1.43 11.14 21.92
C ILE A 238 0.99 11.58 20.54
N VAL A 239 0.94 12.89 20.31
CA VAL A 239 0.40 13.50 19.08
C VAL A 239 1.12 12.95 17.86
N ASN A 240 0.36 12.56 16.83
CA ASN A 240 0.84 11.94 15.60
C ASN A 240 1.65 10.66 15.80
N GLU A 241 1.48 9.97 16.92
CA GLU A 241 2.13 8.70 17.18
C GLU A 241 1.14 7.64 17.67
N ARG A 242 0.64 7.76 18.91
CA ARG A 242 -0.28 6.77 19.50
C ARG A 242 -1.10 7.29 20.65
N VAL A 243 -2.23 6.64 20.90
CA VAL A 243 -3.06 6.79 22.09
C VAL A 243 -3.08 5.50 22.87
N ILE A 244 -2.80 5.57 24.16
CA ILE A 244 -2.85 4.44 25.11
C ILE A 244 -3.95 4.73 26.14
N ALA A 245 -4.97 3.89 26.21
CA ALA A 245 -6.08 4.01 27.14
C ALA A 245 -6.08 2.84 28.16
N LYS A 246 -6.37 3.13 29.44
CA LYS A 246 -6.26 2.13 30.50
C LYS A 246 -7.19 2.45 31.70
N PRO A 247 -8.18 1.61 32.05
CA PRO A 247 -8.90 0.70 31.15
C PRO A 247 -9.75 1.49 30.14
N ILE A 248 -10.25 0.83 29.10
CA ILE A 248 -11.22 1.41 28.17
C ILE A 248 -12.53 0.63 28.26
N VAL A 249 -13.65 1.35 28.31
CA VAL A 249 -15.01 0.77 28.39
C VAL A 249 -15.87 1.41 27.32
N LEU A 250 -16.53 0.60 26.52
CA LEU A 250 -17.54 1.04 25.55
C LEU A 250 -18.90 1.09 26.23
N TYR A 251 -19.57 2.23 26.08
CA TYR A 251 -20.94 2.45 26.52
C TYR A 251 -21.87 2.63 25.32
N LEU A 252 -23.04 2.01 25.39
CA LEU A 252 -24.20 2.33 24.55
C LEU A 252 -25.21 3.09 25.44
N GLY A 253 -25.36 4.40 25.20
CA GLY A 253 -26.04 5.28 26.14
C GLY A 253 -25.35 5.23 27.50
N HIS A 254 -26.04 4.68 28.51
CA HIS A 254 -25.53 4.53 29.88
C HIS A 254 -25.06 3.11 30.22
N ILE A 255 -25.22 2.14 29.32
CA ILE A 255 -24.95 0.73 29.56
C ILE A 255 -23.53 0.37 29.11
N PRO A 256 -22.65 -0.13 30.00
CA PRO A 256 -21.35 -0.64 29.60
C PRO A 256 -21.52 -2.00 28.90
N VAL A 257 -21.11 -2.08 27.64
CA VAL A 257 -21.27 -3.28 26.80
C VAL A 257 -19.98 -4.06 26.59
N ALA A 258 -18.84 -3.39 26.64
CA ALA A 258 -17.53 -4.03 26.49
C ALA A 258 -16.48 -3.28 27.30
N ALA A 259 -15.51 -4.01 27.85
CA ALA A 259 -14.38 -3.45 28.57
C ALA A 259 -13.09 -4.17 28.24
N LEU A 260 -12.01 -3.40 28.05
CA LEU A 260 -10.66 -3.91 27.87
C LEU A 260 -9.75 -3.33 28.96
N PRO A 261 -8.84 -4.11 29.53
CA PRO A 261 -7.91 -3.63 30.56
C PRO A 261 -6.96 -2.54 30.05
N PHE A 262 -6.63 -2.58 28.77
CA PHE A 262 -5.89 -1.55 28.05
C PHE A 262 -6.20 -1.62 26.55
N ALA A 263 -6.03 -0.50 25.86
CA ALA A 263 -6.04 -0.42 24.42
C ALA A 263 -5.00 0.58 23.95
N PHE A 264 -4.44 0.37 22.79
CA PHE A 264 -3.59 1.32 22.11
C PHE A 264 -4.07 1.51 20.67
N PHE A 265 -4.05 2.75 20.22
CA PHE A 265 -4.47 3.15 18.89
C PHE A 265 -3.32 3.97 18.29
N GLU A 266 -2.88 3.62 17.11
CA GLU A 266 -1.93 4.43 16.36
C GLU A 266 -2.68 5.59 15.70
N THR A 267 -2.16 6.82 15.90
CA THR A 267 -2.72 8.06 15.32
C THR A 267 -1.82 8.60 14.21
N ARG A 268 -0.83 7.84 13.78
CA ARG A 268 0.01 8.21 12.63
C ARG A 268 -0.82 8.19 11.36
N THR A 269 -0.69 9.21 10.56
CA THR A 269 -1.19 9.19 9.18
C THR A 269 -0.34 8.24 8.35
N GLY A 270 -1.01 7.40 7.52
CA GLY A 270 -0.33 6.43 6.67
C GLY A 270 -0.44 4.98 7.16
N ARG A 271 0.44 4.12 6.65
CA ARG A 271 0.42 2.69 6.92
C ARG A 271 1.01 2.39 8.31
N HIS A 272 0.22 1.80 9.18
CA HIS A 272 0.63 1.44 10.55
C HIS A 272 0.06 0.10 11.00
N SER A 273 0.74 -0.54 11.95
CA SER A 273 0.30 -1.81 12.53
C SER A 273 -0.90 -1.61 13.43
N GLY A 274 -1.82 -2.59 13.44
CA GLY A 274 -3.01 -2.50 14.29
C GLY A 274 -3.88 -3.75 14.27
N VAL A 275 -4.81 -3.81 15.21
CA VAL A 275 -5.81 -4.87 15.30
C VAL A 275 -6.92 -4.61 14.31
N ILE A 276 -7.28 -5.61 13.53
CA ILE A 276 -8.43 -5.58 12.63
C ILE A 276 -9.66 -6.02 13.43
N ILE A 277 -10.64 -5.14 13.51
CA ILE A 277 -11.87 -5.37 14.28
C ILE A 277 -12.78 -6.33 13.50
N PRO A 278 -13.26 -7.42 14.11
CA PRO A 278 -14.12 -8.37 13.44
C PRO A 278 -15.51 -7.79 13.18
N ARG A 279 -16.15 -8.32 12.14
CA ARG A 279 -17.55 -8.04 11.81
C ARG A 279 -18.41 -9.21 12.29
N TYR A 280 -19.43 -8.93 13.06
CA TYR A 280 -20.44 -9.90 13.42
C TYR A 280 -21.49 -10.02 12.30
N GLY A 281 -21.94 -11.24 12.05
CA GLY A 281 -23.02 -11.52 11.12
C GLY A 281 -23.72 -12.83 11.46
N GLU A 282 -24.84 -13.08 10.80
CA GLU A 282 -25.61 -14.30 10.93
C GLU A 282 -26.15 -14.74 9.55
N SER A 283 -26.05 -16.03 9.27
CA SER A 283 -26.60 -16.63 8.05
C SER A 283 -27.18 -18.00 8.31
N LEU A 284 -28.16 -18.42 7.49
CA LEU A 284 -28.79 -19.74 7.63
C LEU A 284 -27.78 -20.88 7.44
N GLN A 285 -26.81 -20.70 6.57
CA GLN A 285 -25.83 -21.74 6.21
C GLN A 285 -24.70 -21.85 7.26
N GLU A 286 -24.17 -20.73 7.73
CA GLU A 286 -22.97 -20.68 8.58
C GLU A 286 -23.29 -20.43 10.07
N GLY A 287 -24.54 -20.07 10.40
CA GLY A 287 -24.95 -19.65 11.74
C GLY A 287 -24.40 -18.26 12.07
N ARG A 288 -24.17 -18.01 13.34
CA ARG A 288 -23.51 -16.80 13.83
C ARG A 288 -22.04 -16.85 13.45
N HIS A 289 -21.52 -15.74 13.02
CA HIS A 289 -20.12 -15.69 12.61
C HIS A 289 -19.45 -14.36 12.97
N LEU A 290 -18.16 -14.46 13.24
CA LEU A 290 -17.23 -13.35 13.41
C LEU A 290 -16.22 -13.42 12.28
N ARG A 291 -16.15 -12.39 11.44
CA ARG A 291 -15.24 -12.37 10.29
C ARG A 291 -14.21 -11.24 10.42
N GLY A 292 -12.98 -11.54 10.03
CA GLY A 292 -11.91 -10.56 9.91
C GLY A 292 -11.29 -10.15 11.24
N LEU A 293 -11.39 -10.98 12.31
CA LEU A 293 -10.57 -10.74 13.49
C LEU A 293 -9.11 -10.95 13.15
N GLY A 294 -8.28 -9.94 13.29
CA GLY A 294 -6.91 -10.09 12.86
C GLY A 294 -5.95 -9.01 13.35
N TYR A 295 -4.75 -9.10 12.79
CA TYR A 295 -3.70 -8.14 13.03
C TYR A 295 -3.01 -7.78 11.72
N TYR A 296 -2.87 -6.50 11.48
CA TYR A 296 -2.06 -5.96 10.40
C TYR A 296 -0.73 -5.51 10.97
N TRP A 297 0.36 -5.98 10.40
CA TRP A 297 1.72 -5.71 10.83
C TRP A 297 2.49 -5.00 9.72
N ALA A 298 2.86 -3.76 9.95
CA ALA A 298 3.64 -2.92 9.04
C ALA A 298 4.91 -2.42 9.75
N PRO A 299 5.97 -3.25 9.82
CA PRO A 299 7.20 -2.90 10.54
C PRO A 299 7.97 -1.77 9.86
N ASN A 300 7.84 -1.62 8.54
CA ASN A 300 8.51 -0.60 7.74
C ASN A 300 7.72 -0.30 6.45
N ASP A 301 8.23 0.63 5.64
CA ASP A 301 7.56 1.05 4.39
C ASP A 301 7.67 0.02 3.25
N TYR A 302 8.52 -0.98 3.39
CA TYR A 302 8.84 -1.95 2.34
C TYR A 302 8.08 -3.27 2.47
N PHE A 303 7.55 -3.57 3.65
CA PHE A 303 6.92 -4.84 3.98
C PHE A 303 5.71 -4.66 4.87
N ASP A 304 4.65 -5.41 4.60
CA ASP A 304 3.54 -5.60 5.52
C ASP A 304 3.03 -7.04 5.51
N ALA A 305 2.37 -7.41 6.59
CA ALA A 305 1.69 -8.69 6.72
C ALA A 305 0.34 -8.51 7.40
N ARG A 306 -0.65 -9.29 6.96
CA ARG A 306 -1.99 -9.34 7.54
C ARG A 306 -2.32 -10.79 7.86
N ALA A 307 -2.78 -11.04 9.07
CA ALA A 307 -3.35 -12.31 9.47
C ALA A 307 -4.77 -12.08 9.99
N THR A 308 -5.76 -12.77 9.43
CA THR A 308 -7.16 -12.69 9.85
C THR A 308 -7.73 -14.09 10.09
N VAL A 309 -8.68 -14.18 11.01
CA VAL A 309 -9.39 -15.41 11.32
C VAL A 309 -10.89 -15.12 11.30
N ASP A 310 -11.60 -15.92 10.55
CA ASP A 310 -13.05 -15.99 10.51
C ASP A 310 -13.51 -17.21 11.31
N TYR A 311 -14.47 -17.02 12.20
CA TYR A 311 -15.10 -18.09 12.95
C TYR A 311 -16.58 -18.21 12.60
N PHE A 312 -17.01 -19.42 12.31
CA PHE A 312 -18.38 -19.76 11.94
C PHE A 312 -18.93 -20.83 12.90
N GLU A 313 -20.08 -20.58 13.51
CA GLU A 313 -20.69 -21.46 14.50
C GLU A 313 -20.94 -22.88 13.98
N LYS A 314 -21.45 -23.01 12.74
CA LYS A 314 -21.81 -24.29 12.13
C LYS A 314 -20.69 -24.92 11.30
N SER A 315 -19.87 -24.11 10.63
CA SER A 315 -18.95 -24.59 9.61
C SER A 315 -17.47 -24.58 9.99
N GLY A 316 -17.09 -24.00 11.16
CA GLY A 316 -15.71 -24.04 11.65
C GLY A 316 -14.98 -22.70 11.51
N TRP A 317 -13.76 -22.69 10.96
CA TRP A 317 -12.95 -21.47 10.89
C TRP A 317 -12.15 -21.39 9.57
N LEU A 318 -11.83 -20.17 9.19
CA LEU A 318 -11.00 -19.82 8.05
C LEU A 318 -9.92 -18.85 8.52
N MET A 319 -8.65 -19.13 8.21
CA MET A 319 -7.52 -18.25 8.44
C MET A 319 -7.01 -17.71 7.11
N GLU A 320 -6.83 -16.41 7.02
CA GLU A 320 -6.24 -15.76 5.85
C GLU A 320 -4.92 -15.10 6.26
N LEU A 321 -3.91 -15.28 5.43
CA LEU A 321 -2.59 -14.67 5.56
C LEU A 321 -2.28 -13.91 4.27
N GLY A 322 -1.83 -12.69 4.42
CA GLY A 322 -1.42 -11.86 3.30
C GLY A 322 -0.17 -11.07 3.63
N THR A 323 0.73 -10.93 2.68
CA THR A 323 1.92 -10.08 2.79
C THR A 323 2.16 -9.35 1.50
N ASN A 324 2.52 -8.08 1.60
CA ASN A 324 2.99 -7.27 0.49
C ASN A 324 4.40 -6.80 0.77
N TYR A 325 5.22 -6.78 -0.25
CA TYR A 325 6.57 -6.24 -0.17
C TYR A 325 6.90 -5.43 -1.42
N ALA A 326 7.61 -4.32 -1.23
CA ALA A 326 8.03 -3.47 -2.33
C ALA A 326 9.34 -2.75 -2.00
N LEU A 327 10.29 -2.85 -2.90
CA LEU A 327 11.50 -2.04 -2.90
C LEU A 327 11.52 -1.24 -4.20
N ARG A 328 11.39 0.08 -4.06
CA ARG A 328 11.23 0.99 -5.20
C ARG A 328 12.29 0.74 -6.27
N TYR A 329 11.87 0.64 -7.54
CA TYR A 329 12.69 0.37 -8.73
C TYR A 329 13.41 -0.98 -8.76
N ARG A 330 13.20 -1.88 -7.80
CA ARG A 330 13.88 -3.19 -7.75
C ARG A 330 12.92 -4.36 -7.75
N LEU A 331 11.99 -4.40 -6.79
CA LEU A 331 11.07 -5.52 -6.69
C LEU A 331 9.77 -5.10 -6.01
N ASN A 332 8.72 -5.80 -6.34
CA ASN A 332 7.44 -5.77 -5.65
C ASN A 332 6.76 -7.13 -5.75
N GLY A 333 5.94 -7.43 -4.78
CA GLY A 333 5.18 -8.65 -4.79
C GLY A 333 4.16 -8.73 -3.67
N ALA A 334 3.32 -9.77 -3.77
CA ALA A 334 2.33 -10.13 -2.78
C ALA A 334 2.24 -11.64 -2.67
N ILE A 335 2.07 -12.14 -1.46
CA ILE A 335 1.77 -13.53 -1.17
C ILE A 335 0.50 -13.54 -0.33
N GLU A 336 -0.52 -14.19 -0.82
CA GLU A 336 -1.81 -14.32 -0.15
C GLU A 336 -2.15 -15.80 -0.08
N GLY A 337 -2.66 -16.24 1.05
CA GLY A 337 -3.07 -17.61 1.22
C GLY A 337 -4.15 -17.73 2.27
N SER A 338 -4.97 -18.74 2.14
CA SER A 338 -5.94 -19.07 3.16
C SER A 338 -5.87 -20.56 3.52
N PHE A 339 -6.25 -20.84 4.75
CA PHE A 339 -6.36 -22.18 5.26
C PHE A 339 -7.65 -22.32 6.06
N THR A 340 -8.40 -23.37 5.76
CA THR A 340 -9.67 -23.61 6.43
C THR A 340 -9.81 -25.06 6.89
N ARG A 341 -10.51 -25.21 7.99
CA ARG A 341 -11.06 -26.47 8.42
C ARG A 341 -12.56 -26.28 8.61
N LYS A 342 -13.30 -26.56 7.57
CA LYS A 342 -14.76 -26.41 7.56
C LYS A 342 -15.46 -27.77 7.58
N ASN A 343 -16.55 -27.83 8.34
CA ASN A 343 -17.51 -28.92 8.27
C ASN A 343 -18.54 -28.57 7.20
N PHE A 344 -18.58 -29.36 6.15
CA PHE A 344 -19.59 -29.19 5.09
C PHE A 344 -20.88 -29.96 5.48
N SER A 345 -21.99 -29.53 4.90
CA SER A 345 -23.31 -30.15 5.14
C SER A 345 -23.38 -31.65 4.80
N SER A 346 -22.38 -32.18 4.11
CA SER A 346 -22.16 -33.60 3.82
C SER A 346 -21.56 -34.41 4.98
N GLY A 347 -21.30 -33.79 6.15
CA GLY A 347 -20.73 -34.42 7.33
C GLY A 347 -19.20 -34.65 7.28
N TYR A 348 -18.54 -34.24 6.23
CA TYR A 348 -17.07 -34.32 6.12
C TYR A 348 -16.42 -33.04 6.67
N THR A 349 -15.38 -33.24 7.48
CA THR A 349 -14.45 -32.17 7.86
C THR A 349 -13.28 -32.22 6.91
N ASP A 350 -13.13 -31.18 6.10
CA ASP A 350 -12.04 -31.13 5.14
C ASP A 350 -11.08 -29.98 5.43
N ARG A 351 -9.79 -30.21 5.17
CA ARG A 351 -8.73 -29.22 5.28
C ARG A 351 -8.42 -28.70 3.90
N ARG A 352 -8.76 -27.46 3.65
CA ARG A 352 -8.55 -26.83 2.35
C ARG A 352 -7.68 -25.60 2.48
N TRP A 353 -6.94 -25.32 1.43
CA TRP A 353 -6.07 -24.15 1.39
C TRP A 353 -5.94 -23.62 -0.04
N ASP A 354 -5.63 -22.35 -0.14
CA ASP A 354 -5.16 -21.71 -1.36
C ASP A 354 -3.91 -20.88 -1.09
N LEU A 355 -3.13 -20.67 -2.14
CA LEU A 355 -1.94 -19.83 -2.14
C LEU A 355 -1.84 -19.08 -3.46
N THR A 356 -1.81 -17.77 -3.40
CA THR A 356 -1.56 -16.89 -4.53
C THR A 356 -0.25 -16.16 -4.32
N VAL A 357 0.63 -16.21 -5.30
CA VAL A 357 1.94 -15.54 -5.27
C VAL A 357 2.04 -14.64 -6.48
N ARG A 358 2.39 -13.37 -6.24
CA ARG A 358 2.72 -12.40 -7.30
C ARG A 358 4.09 -11.79 -6.99
N HIS A 359 4.99 -11.80 -7.96
CA HIS A 359 6.33 -11.25 -7.80
C HIS A 359 6.80 -10.59 -9.09
N SER A 360 7.40 -9.43 -8.99
CA SER A 360 8.07 -8.75 -10.09
C SER A 360 9.39 -8.16 -9.60
N GLN A 361 10.47 -8.46 -10.30
CA GLN A 361 11.82 -8.02 -9.94
C GLN A 361 12.61 -7.54 -11.16
N GLU A 362 13.23 -6.39 -11.02
CA GLU A 362 14.18 -5.85 -11.98
C GLU A 362 15.61 -6.04 -11.45
N PHE A 363 16.33 -7.01 -12.03
CA PHE A 363 17.73 -7.24 -11.67
C PHE A 363 18.66 -6.17 -12.26
N SER A 364 18.30 -5.69 -13.44
CA SER A 364 18.99 -4.62 -14.16
C SER A 364 18.02 -3.98 -15.16
N PRO A 365 18.35 -2.82 -15.76
CA PRO A 365 17.53 -2.20 -16.80
C PRO A 365 17.24 -3.12 -18.00
N THR A 366 18.04 -4.17 -18.15
CA THR A 366 17.94 -5.15 -19.25
C THR A 366 17.55 -6.55 -18.78
N SER A 367 17.24 -6.74 -17.50
CA SER A 367 16.88 -8.06 -16.97
C SER A 367 15.74 -7.95 -15.97
N ARG A 368 14.65 -8.65 -16.28
CA ARG A 368 13.42 -8.66 -15.46
C ARG A 368 12.94 -10.07 -15.23
N PHE A 369 12.41 -10.30 -14.04
CA PHE A 369 11.68 -11.50 -13.66
C PHE A 369 10.28 -11.11 -13.21
N SER A 370 9.27 -11.85 -13.65
CA SER A 370 7.90 -11.72 -13.19
C SER A 370 7.28 -13.09 -13.00
N ALA A 371 6.53 -13.26 -11.91
CA ALA A 371 5.85 -14.51 -11.61
C ALA A 371 4.47 -14.24 -11.02
N SER A 372 3.49 -15.03 -11.44
CA SER A 372 2.19 -15.15 -10.80
C SER A 372 1.83 -16.61 -10.68
N GLY A 373 1.49 -17.09 -9.48
CA GLY A 373 1.16 -18.48 -9.21
C GLY A 373 -0.11 -18.59 -8.39
N TYR A 374 -0.97 -19.55 -8.77
CA TYR A 374 -2.22 -19.87 -8.10
C TYR A 374 -2.22 -21.35 -7.77
N PHE A 375 -2.34 -21.66 -6.49
CA PHE A 375 -2.32 -23.02 -5.97
C PHE A 375 -3.52 -23.23 -5.07
N ILE A 376 -4.18 -24.36 -5.22
CA ILE A 376 -5.36 -24.72 -4.42
C ILE A 376 -5.25 -26.18 -3.97
N SER A 377 -5.90 -26.51 -2.90
CA SER A 377 -5.96 -27.88 -2.37
C SER A 377 -6.85 -28.81 -3.20
N ASP A 378 -7.91 -28.28 -3.80
CA ASP A 378 -8.93 -29.00 -4.55
C ASP A 378 -9.66 -28.11 -5.54
N ASN A 379 -10.24 -28.70 -6.57
CA ASN A 379 -10.88 -27.99 -7.68
C ASN A 379 -12.18 -27.25 -7.29
N SER A 380 -12.79 -27.62 -6.16
CA SER A 380 -14.03 -26.97 -5.67
C SER A 380 -13.78 -25.85 -4.66
N TYR A 381 -12.51 -25.57 -4.32
CA TYR A 381 -12.13 -24.59 -3.30
C TYR A 381 -12.84 -23.24 -3.47
N TYR A 382 -12.71 -22.62 -4.64
CA TYR A 382 -13.32 -21.31 -4.90
C TYR A 382 -14.84 -21.35 -4.99
N LYS A 383 -15.41 -22.44 -5.51
CA LYS A 383 -16.86 -22.62 -5.64
C LYS A 383 -17.52 -22.67 -4.26
N ASP A 384 -16.91 -23.33 -3.30
CA ASP A 384 -17.48 -23.60 -1.98
C ASP A 384 -17.17 -22.49 -0.96
N LEU A 385 -16.02 -21.84 -1.05
CA LEU A 385 -15.51 -20.95 -0.02
C LEU A 385 -15.55 -19.47 -0.38
N SER A 386 -15.50 -19.12 -1.67
CA SER A 386 -15.48 -17.71 -2.07
C SER A 386 -16.85 -17.05 -1.93
N ILE A 387 -16.87 -15.85 -1.36
CA ILE A 387 -18.06 -14.97 -1.30
C ILE A 387 -18.27 -14.27 -2.65
N ASN A 388 -17.19 -14.02 -3.39
CA ASN A 388 -17.23 -13.34 -4.67
C ASN A 388 -17.73 -14.29 -5.77
N LEU A 389 -18.83 -13.92 -6.43
CA LEU A 389 -19.41 -14.70 -7.51
C LEU A 389 -18.44 -14.93 -8.68
N TYR A 390 -17.65 -13.92 -9.05
CA TYR A 390 -16.66 -14.06 -10.14
C TYR A 390 -15.58 -15.08 -9.79
N THR A 391 -15.10 -15.10 -8.56
CA THR A 391 -14.12 -16.10 -8.09
C THR A 391 -14.73 -17.50 -8.05
N ARG A 392 -16.01 -17.64 -7.66
CA ARG A 392 -16.73 -18.93 -7.69
C ARG A 392 -16.92 -19.51 -9.10
N LEU A 393 -16.98 -18.65 -10.10
CA LEU A 393 -17.12 -19.02 -11.51
C LEU A 393 -15.77 -19.21 -12.22
N THR A 394 -14.65 -19.09 -11.52
CA THR A 394 -13.32 -19.33 -12.08
C THR A 394 -13.22 -20.79 -12.52
N ARG A 395 -13.00 -21.00 -13.82
CA ARG A 395 -12.83 -22.32 -14.43
C ARG A 395 -11.35 -22.71 -14.54
N GLU A 396 -10.48 -21.76 -14.82
CA GLU A 396 -9.07 -21.99 -15.08
C GLU A 396 -8.18 -21.20 -14.14
N LEU A 397 -7.16 -21.84 -13.62
CA LEU A 397 -6.06 -21.20 -12.91
C LEU A 397 -4.83 -21.12 -13.81
N ARG A 398 -4.35 -19.92 -14.04
CA ARG A 398 -3.21 -19.66 -14.90
C ARG A 398 -2.03 -19.15 -14.08
N SER A 399 -1.00 -19.98 -13.95
CA SER A 399 0.25 -19.63 -13.29
C SER A 399 1.33 -19.43 -14.33
N ASN A 400 2.11 -18.38 -14.22
CA ASN A 400 3.23 -18.13 -15.10
C ASN A 400 4.41 -17.52 -14.37
N ALA A 401 5.62 -17.81 -14.83
CA ALA A 401 6.84 -17.15 -14.42
C ALA A 401 7.71 -16.90 -15.64
N THR A 402 8.16 -15.68 -15.82
CA THR A 402 8.96 -15.28 -16.98
C THR A 402 10.19 -14.53 -16.52
N TRP A 403 11.34 -15.00 -16.96
CA TRP A 403 12.59 -14.26 -16.86
C TRP A 403 13.04 -13.82 -18.25
N SER A 404 13.43 -12.56 -18.38
CA SER A 404 13.91 -11.99 -19.62
C SER A 404 15.21 -11.23 -19.42
N LYS A 405 16.11 -11.36 -20.40
CA LYS A 405 17.39 -10.64 -20.47
C LYS A 405 17.62 -10.14 -21.88
N TYR A 406 18.01 -8.88 -21.97
CA TYR A 406 18.38 -8.24 -23.23
C TYR A 406 19.81 -7.74 -23.18
N TRP A 407 20.59 -8.02 -24.23
CA TRP A 407 21.93 -7.49 -24.44
C TRP A 407 21.91 -6.47 -25.58
N PRO A 408 21.94 -5.15 -25.25
CA PRO A 408 21.76 -4.10 -26.24
C PRO A 408 22.85 -4.07 -27.33
N GLU A 409 24.09 -4.29 -26.93
CA GLU A 409 25.23 -4.25 -27.86
C GLU A 409 25.18 -5.38 -28.90
N GLN A 410 24.82 -6.57 -28.48
CA GLN A 410 24.70 -7.76 -29.33
C GLN A 410 23.32 -7.86 -30.00
N LYS A 411 22.36 -7.05 -29.55
CA LYS A 411 20.94 -7.12 -29.95
C LYS A 411 20.35 -8.51 -29.76
N ILE A 412 20.71 -9.18 -28.67
CA ILE A 412 20.23 -10.50 -28.31
C ILE A 412 19.23 -10.36 -27.15
N SER A 413 18.10 -11.04 -27.26
CA SER A 413 17.14 -11.23 -26.17
C SER A 413 17.02 -12.72 -25.85
N LEU A 414 17.04 -13.05 -24.58
CA LEU A 414 16.77 -14.37 -24.03
C LEU A 414 15.58 -14.27 -23.10
N SER A 415 14.61 -15.16 -23.26
CA SER A 415 13.51 -15.32 -22.32
C SER A 415 13.35 -16.77 -21.94
N ALA A 416 13.13 -17.02 -20.65
CA ALA A 416 12.75 -18.32 -20.12
C ALA A 416 11.37 -18.16 -19.47
N ASN A 417 10.43 -18.97 -19.90
CA ASN A 417 9.04 -18.93 -19.45
C ASN A 417 8.64 -20.29 -18.86
N PHE A 418 7.92 -20.22 -17.76
CA PHE A 418 7.13 -21.28 -17.19
C PHE A 418 5.66 -20.88 -17.26
N SER A 419 4.81 -21.77 -17.71
CA SER A 419 3.36 -21.56 -17.76
C SER A 419 2.64 -22.84 -17.34
N GLN A 420 1.62 -22.69 -16.49
CA GLN A 420 0.74 -23.76 -16.09
C GLN A 420 -0.71 -23.27 -16.16
N VAL A 421 -1.55 -24.05 -16.81
CA VAL A 421 -2.99 -23.84 -16.87
C VAL A 421 -3.65 -25.08 -16.28
N HIS A 422 -4.42 -24.89 -15.20
CA HIS A 422 -5.18 -25.94 -14.56
C HIS A 422 -6.67 -25.68 -14.76
N ASP A 423 -7.36 -26.54 -15.49
CA ASP A 423 -8.81 -26.51 -15.67
C ASP A 423 -9.46 -27.22 -14.47
N LEU A 424 -10.24 -26.47 -13.70
CA LEU A 424 -10.91 -26.93 -12.47
C LEU A 424 -12.14 -27.81 -12.74
N GLN A 425 -12.69 -27.75 -13.94
CA GLN A 425 -13.87 -28.51 -14.33
C GLN A 425 -13.49 -29.90 -14.86
N ASP A 426 -12.54 -29.93 -15.78
CA ASP A 426 -12.13 -31.14 -16.48
C ASP A 426 -10.92 -31.82 -15.79
N ASP A 427 -10.37 -31.20 -14.74
CA ASP A 427 -9.16 -31.66 -14.00
C ASP A 427 -7.96 -31.92 -14.91
N VAL A 428 -7.78 -31.02 -15.89
CA VAL A 428 -6.69 -31.09 -16.85
C VAL A 428 -5.65 -30.05 -16.52
N THR A 429 -4.41 -30.48 -16.34
CA THR A 429 -3.27 -29.58 -16.10
C THR A 429 -2.36 -29.57 -17.32
N GLN A 430 -2.18 -28.40 -17.91
CA GLN A 430 -1.20 -28.17 -18.98
C GLN A 430 -0.03 -27.36 -18.40
N THR A 431 1.17 -27.93 -18.45
CA THR A 431 2.39 -27.33 -17.95
C THR A 431 3.40 -27.19 -19.08
N THR A 432 3.89 -25.98 -19.30
CA THR A 432 4.99 -25.69 -20.21
C THR A 432 6.22 -25.31 -19.38
N LEU A 433 7.22 -26.19 -19.31
CA LEU A 433 8.42 -26.01 -18.50
C LEU A 433 9.61 -26.79 -19.04
N PRO A 434 10.69 -26.14 -19.47
CA PRO A 434 10.79 -24.72 -19.78
C PRO A 434 10.32 -24.40 -21.21
N GLN A 435 9.95 -23.15 -21.45
CA GLN A 435 9.97 -22.55 -22.76
C GLN A 435 11.11 -21.54 -22.79
N ILE A 436 12.10 -21.75 -23.65
CA ILE A 436 13.28 -20.90 -23.77
C ILE A 436 13.30 -20.30 -25.17
N SER A 437 13.27 -18.98 -25.26
CA SER A 437 13.33 -18.27 -26.54
C SER A 437 14.58 -17.39 -26.58
N LEU A 438 15.43 -17.65 -27.55
CA LEU A 438 16.61 -16.83 -27.89
C LEU A 438 16.35 -16.11 -29.21
N ARG A 439 16.47 -14.79 -29.23
CA ARG A 439 16.28 -14.00 -30.43
C ARG A 439 17.44 -13.05 -30.61
N LYS A 440 18.07 -13.10 -31.77
CA LYS A 440 18.99 -12.09 -32.26
C LYS A 440 18.26 -11.20 -33.26
N SER A 441 18.07 -9.94 -32.91
CA SER A 441 17.44 -8.97 -33.80
C SER A 441 18.35 -8.72 -35.02
N GLN A 442 17.72 -8.33 -36.11
CA GLN A 442 18.40 -8.05 -37.37
C GLN A 442 19.63 -7.17 -37.16
N THR A 443 20.77 -7.68 -37.55
CA THR A 443 22.08 -7.05 -37.40
C THR A 443 22.84 -7.08 -38.72
N GLN A 444 23.51 -5.98 -39.05
CA GLN A 444 24.40 -5.88 -40.20
C GLN A 444 25.61 -6.80 -40.00
N LEU A 445 25.82 -7.77 -40.89
CA LEU A 445 26.90 -8.74 -40.78
C LEU A 445 28.28 -8.09 -40.96
N PHE A 446 28.41 -7.21 -41.96
CA PHE A 446 29.66 -6.55 -42.28
C PHE A 446 29.53 -5.03 -42.10
N LYS A 447 30.13 -4.51 -41.04
CA LYS A 447 30.13 -3.07 -40.79
C LYS A 447 31.20 -2.38 -41.64
N PRO A 448 30.90 -1.30 -42.36
CA PRO A 448 31.92 -0.51 -43.05
C PRO A 448 32.90 0.07 -42.02
N GLY A 449 34.21 0.01 -42.33
CA GLY A 449 35.27 0.50 -41.44
C GLY A 449 35.06 1.96 -41.01
N LYS A 450 35.62 2.34 -39.86
CA LYS A 450 35.57 3.71 -39.35
C LYS A 450 36.24 4.65 -40.35
N LYS A 451 35.66 5.81 -40.59
CA LYS A 451 36.29 6.87 -41.41
C LYS A 451 37.59 7.33 -40.73
N THR A 452 38.72 7.13 -41.38
CA THR A 452 40.00 7.74 -41.03
C THR A 452 40.26 8.90 -42.00
N GLY A 453 39.88 10.12 -41.56
CA GLY A 453 40.17 11.34 -42.34
C GLY A 453 38.93 12.07 -42.85
N ALA A 454 38.98 13.40 -42.82
CA ALA A 454 37.96 14.31 -43.37
C ALA A 454 38.01 14.20 -44.92
N GLY A 455 36.95 13.65 -45.51
CA GLY A 455 36.81 13.56 -46.99
C GLY A 455 36.73 12.16 -47.58
N SER A 456 37.00 11.10 -46.83
CA SER A 456 36.92 9.73 -47.36
C SER A 456 35.45 9.31 -47.58
N ARG A 457 35.04 9.18 -48.87
CA ARG A 457 33.76 8.54 -49.23
C ARG A 457 33.79 7.09 -48.78
N ARG A 458 32.81 6.63 -48.01
CA ARG A 458 32.58 5.23 -47.72
C ARG A 458 32.31 4.51 -49.05
N ASN A 459 33.23 3.65 -49.48
CA ASN A 459 32.90 2.68 -50.52
C ASN A 459 31.97 1.65 -49.91
N ALA A 460 30.67 1.92 -49.94
CA ALA A 460 29.65 0.95 -49.52
C ALA A 460 29.64 -0.19 -50.56
N ARG A 461 30.16 -1.34 -50.17
CA ARG A 461 30.07 -2.56 -50.98
C ARG A 461 28.74 -3.24 -50.72
N TRP A 462 28.22 -4.02 -51.64
CA TRP A 462 26.92 -4.69 -51.56
C TRP A 462 26.76 -5.53 -50.31
N TYR A 463 27.81 -6.20 -49.82
CA TYR A 463 27.81 -7.05 -48.65
C TYR A 463 27.64 -6.26 -47.32
N HIS A 464 27.85 -4.95 -47.32
CA HIS A 464 27.54 -4.12 -46.15
C HIS A 464 26.04 -4.01 -45.90
N ASN A 465 25.20 -4.34 -46.88
CA ASN A 465 23.75 -4.33 -46.74
C ASN A 465 23.16 -5.71 -46.41
N LEU A 466 24.04 -6.64 -46.03
CA LEU A 466 23.64 -7.97 -45.61
C LEU A 466 23.32 -7.99 -44.10
N TYR A 467 22.12 -8.38 -43.78
CA TYR A 467 21.59 -8.42 -42.42
C TYR A 467 21.23 -9.85 -42.06
N LEU A 468 21.48 -10.21 -40.81
CA LEU A 468 21.14 -11.51 -40.22
C LEU A 468 20.25 -11.33 -39.01
N SER A 469 19.17 -12.09 -38.93
CA SER A 469 18.39 -12.36 -37.72
C SER A 469 18.35 -13.87 -37.43
N TYR A 470 18.27 -14.20 -36.15
CA TYR A 470 18.20 -15.58 -35.69
C TYR A 470 17.22 -15.69 -34.54
N GLY A 471 16.36 -16.71 -34.59
CA GLY A 471 15.44 -17.10 -33.54
C GLY A 471 15.60 -18.57 -33.19
N SER A 472 15.53 -18.91 -31.92
CA SER A 472 15.45 -20.29 -31.44
C SER A 472 14.43 -20.36 -30.31
N ASN A 473 13.50 -21.29 -30.37
CA ASN A 473 12.47 -21.51 -29.37
C ASN A 473 12.44 -22.99 -29.00
N PHE A 474 12.82 -23.25 -27.74
CA PHE A 474 12.69 -24.60 -27.15
C PHE A 474 11.42 -24.64 -26.31
N LEU A 475 10.59 -25.65 -26.52
CA LEU A 475 9.33 -25.86 -25.81
C LEU A 475 9.33 -27.27 -25.23
N ASN A 476 8.98 -27.40 -23.95
CA ASN A 476 8.67 -28.67 -23.31
C ASN A 476 7.27 -28.53 -22.66
N ALA A 477 6.29 -29.12 -23.31
CA ALA A 477 4.90 -29.09 -22.89
C ALA A 477 4.50 -30.45 -22.32
N ARG A 478 3.78 -30.43 -21.19
CA ARG A 478 3.24 -31.61 -20.52
C ARG A 478 1.76 -31.40 -20.22
N ARG A 479 0.95 -32.39 -20.62
CA ARG A 479 -0.48 -32.41 -20.32
C ARG A 479 -0.77 -33.61 -19.41
N GLU A 480 -1.42 -33.32 -18.29
CA GLU A 480 -1.93 -34.32 -17.36
C GLU A 480 -3.46 -34.29 -17.39
N SER A 481 -4.09 -35.43 -17.57
CA SER A 481 -5.55 -35.57 -17.55
C SER A 481 -5.95 -36.84 -16.80
N LEU A 482 -7.10 -36.79 -16.14
CA LEU A 482 -7.70 -37.99 -15.55
C LEU A 482 -8.38 -38.81 -16.64
N SER A 483 -8.04 -40.08 -16.72
CA SER A 483 -8.67 -41.06 -17.62
C SER A 483 -9.34 -42.15 -16.77
N MET A 484 -10.63 -42.40 -17.04
CA MET A 484 -11.36 -43.51 -16.43
C MET A 484 -11.38 -44.68 -17.42
N ALA A 485 -10.70 -45.75 -17.09
CA ALA A 485 -10.72 -46.99 -17.87
C ALA A 485 -11.08 -48.15 -16.95
N GLY A 486 -12.15 -48.90 -17.27
CA GLY A 486 -12.54 -50.12 -16.55
C GLY A 486 -12.91 -49.95 -15.08
N GLY A 487 -13.33 -48.72 -14.65
CA GLY A 487 -13.67 -48.43 -13.25
C GLY A 487 -12.48 -47.98 -12.40
N ASP A 488 -11.30 -47.94 -12.96
CA ASP A 488 -10.10 -47.41 -12.29
C ASP A 488 -9.71 -46.05 -12.86
N THR A 489 -9.32 -45.13 -11.98
CA THR A 489 -8.96 -43.76 -12.37
C THR A 489 -7.45 -43.70 -12.55
N THR A 490 -6.98 -43.50 -13.76
CA THR A 490 -5.57 -43.35 -14.09
C THR A 490 -5.23 -41.95 -14.54
N ILE A 491 -4.01 -41.50 -14.23
CA ILE A 491 -3.50 -40.21 -14.71
C ILE A 491 -2.78 -40.47 -16.02
N LYS A 492 -3.34 -39.97 -17.12
CA LYS A 492 -2.66 -39.97 -18.42
C LYS A 492 -1.74 -38.73 -18.47
N VAL A 493 -0.47 -38.98 -18.76
CA VAL A 493 0.55 -37.93 -18.93
C VAL A 493 1.04 -37.97 -20.36
N ASP A 494 0.91 -36.84 -21.03
CA ASP A 494 1.42 -36.63 -22.37
C ASP A 494 2.49 -35.54 -22.35
N THR A 495 3.61 -35.73 -23.08
CA THR A 495 4.73 -34.79 -23.05
C THR A 495 5.29 -34.59 -24.45
N ASP A 496 5.24 -33.32 -24.91
CA ASP A 496 5.74 -32.89 -26.20
C ASP A 496 6.94 -31.99 -26.04
N ARG A 497 8.02 -32.26 -26.82
CA ARG A 497 9.20 -31.41 -26.87
C ARG A 497 9.47 -30.99 -28.29
N SER A 498 9.73 -29.68 -28.46
CA SER A 498 10.09 -29.14 -29.75
C SER A 498 11.18 -28.09 -29.65
N LEU A 499 11.99 -28.02 -30.69
CA LEU A 499 12.99 -26.97 -30.86
C LEU A 499 12.82 -26.38 -32.26
N ALA A 500 12.33 -25.16 -32.32
CA ALA A 500 12.16 -24.41 -33.54
C ALA A 500 13.31 -23.40 -33.70
N ASN A 501 14.00 -23.44 -34.83
CA ASN A 501 15.05 -22.49 -35.19
C ASN A 501 14.64 -21.75 -36.45
N SER A 502 14.84 -20.44 -36.50
CA SER A 502 14.67 -19.62 -37.69
C SER A 502 15.91 -18.79 -37.95
N LEU A 503 16.41 -18.82 -39.17
CA LEU A 503 17.54 -18.02 -39.62
C LEU A 503 17.13 -17.22 -40.84
N ASP A 504 17.08 -15.89 -40.70
CA ASP A 504 16.76 -14.99 -41.80
C ASP A 504 17.98 -14.19 -42.24
N LEU A 505 18.32 -14.34 -43.49
CA LEU A 505 19.35 -13.57 -44.14
C LEU A 505 18.69 -12.63 -45.14
N SER A 506 18.86 -11.31 -45.00
CA SER A 506 18.26 -10.33 -45.89
C SER A 506 19.31 -9.40 -46.48
N LEU A 507 19.21 -9.20 -47.79
CA LEU A 507 20.02 -8.22 -48.53
C LEU A 507 19.14 -7.01 -48.87
N SER A 508 19.40 -5.88 -48.22
CA SER A 508 18.71 -4.63 -48.52
C SER A 508 19.45 -3.84 -49.61
N SER A 509 18.78 -3.59 -50.71
CA SER A 509 19.35 -2.74 -51.78
C SER A 509 18.94 -1.28 -51.58
N PRO A 510 19.87 -0.39 -51.16
CA PRO A 510 19.59 1.03 -51.01
C PRO A 510 19.44 1.77 -52.34
N ASN A 511 19.89 1.15 -53.44
CA ASN A 511 19.84 1.73 -54.77
C ASN A 511 18.56 1.31 -55.49
N LYS A 512 17.85 2.29 -56.04
CA LYS A 512 16.73 2.04 -56.94
C LYS A 512 17.24 1.78 -58.33
N TYR A 513 17.00 0.60 -58.86
CA TYR A 513 17.24 0.30 -60.26
C TYR A 513 16.25 1.08 -61.13
N PHE A 514 16.71 1.68 -62.20
CA PHE A 514 15.91 2.52 -63.10
C PHE A 514 15.18 3.68 -62.41
N GLY A 515 15.65 4.11 -61.23
CA GLY A 515 15.07 5.20 -60.47
C GLY A 515 13.81 4.87 -59.66
N PHE A 516 13.14 3.74 -59.91
CA PHE A 516 11.89 3.36 -59.25
C PHE A 516 11.87 1.96 -58.64
N LEU A 517 12.71 1.01 -59.06
CA LEU A 517 12.69 -0.38 -58.64
C LEU A 517 13.67 -0.62 -57.47
N ALA A 518 13.17 -0.95 -56.28
CA ALA A 518 13.95 -1.44 -55.14
C ALA A 518 13.82 -2.96 -55.02
N ILE A 519 14.93 -3.70 -55.04
CA ILE A 519 14.94 -5.15 -54.93
C ILE A 519 15.54 -5.52 -53.57
N ASN A 520 14.75 -6.11 -52.70
CA ASN A 520 15.19 -6.67 -51.43
C ASN A 520 15.09 -8.21 -51.52
N GLN A 521 16.19 -8.87 -51.28
CA GLN A 521 16.27 -10.33 -51.33
C GLN A 521 16.34 -10.86 -49.89
N SER A 522 15.60 -11.91 -49.60
CA SER A 522 15.66 -12.60 -48.28
C SER A 522 15.72 -14.11 -48.50
N LEU A 523 16.53 -14.76 -47.66
CA LEU A 523 16.61 -16.20 -47.54
C LEU A 523 16.21 -16.51 -46.07
N SER A 524 15.16 -17.30 -45.89
CA SER A 524 14.73 -17.80 -44.59
C SER A 524 14.95 -19.30 -44.54
N ILE A 525 15.54 -19.76 -43.46
CA ILE A 525 15.75 -21.18 -43.19
C ILE A 525 15.08 -21.46 -41.84
N ASP A 526 14.04 -22.28 -41.88
CA ASP A 526 13.31 -22.72 -40.71
C ASP A 526 13.59 -24.21 -40.47
N GLN A 527 13.86 -24.57 -39.22
CA GLN A 527 14.12 -25.93 -38.79
C GLN A 527 13.32 -26.23 -37.54
N ASP A 528 12.48 -27.25 -37.62
CA ASP A 528 11.70 -27.75 -36.50
C ASP A 528 12.13 -29.18 -36.14
N LEU A 529 12.50 -29.35 -34.88
CA LEU A 529 12.86 -30.66 -34.31
C LEU A 529 11.83 -31.06 -33.27
N TYR A 530 11.28 -32.24 -33.38
CA TYR A 530 10.30 -32.82 -32.46
C TYR A 530 10.86 -34.14 -31.89
N ASP A 531 10.59 -34.41 -30.59
CA ASP A 531 10.95 -35.70 -29.97
C ASP A 531 9.92 -36.80 -30.27
N ARG A 532 8.70 -36.42 -30.65
CA ARG A 532 7.61 -37.31 -30.98
C ARG A 532 6.86 -36.85 -32.22
N VAL A 533 6.41 -37.81 -33.00
CA VAL A 533 5.54 -37.58 -34.15
C VAL A 533 4.28 -38.42 -33.99
N HIS A 534 3.12 -37.79 -34.04
CA HIS A 534 1.85 -38.48 -34.06
C HIS A 534 1.55 -38.93 -35.49
N ALA A 535 1.54 -40.22 -35.72
CA ALA A 535 1.13 -40.81 -36.99
C ALA A 535 -0.30 -41.35 -36.84
N PHE A 536 -1.24 -40.75 -37.52
CA PHE A 536 -2.60 -41.24 -37.53
C PHE A 536 -2.76 -42.31 -38.60
N SER A 537 -3.15 -43.53 -38.21
CA SER A 537 -3.48 -44.60 -39.12
C SER A 537 -4.93 -45.00 -38.98
N LEU A 538 -5.60 -45.26 -40.14
CA LEU A 538 -6.95 -45.81 -40.14
C LEU A 538 -6.83 -47.32 -39.84
N ASN A 539 -7.41 -47.80 -38.75
CA ASN A 539 -7.55 -49.22 -38.51
C ASN A 539 -8.57 -49.80 -39.48
N PRO A 540 -8.15 -50.66 -40.45
CA PRO A 540 -9.06 -51.17 -41.46
C PRO A 540 -10.12 -52.14 -40.92
N ALA A 541 -9.92 -52.68 -39.72
CA ALA A 541 -10.83 -53.60 -39.08
C ALA A 541 -11.97 -52.93 -38.30
N THR A 542 -11.71 -51.75 -37.74
CA THR A 542 -12.64 -51.02 -36.89
C THR A 542 -13.15 -49.74 -37.55
N GLY A 543 -12.50 -49.26 -38.63
CA GLY A 543 -12.82 -47.98 -39.26
C GLY A 543 -12.49 -46.74 -38.39
N THR A 544 -11.76 -46.92 -37.29
CA THR A 544 -11.38 -45.86 -36.36
C THR A 544 -9.97 -45.35 -36.69
N ILE A 545 -9.79 -44.05 -36.51
CA ILE A 545 -8.45 -43.45 -36.61
C ILE A 545 -7.72 -43.75 -35.31
N GLU A 546 -6.62 -44.49 -35.41
CA GLU A 546 -5.70 -44.79 -34.31
C GLU A 546 -4.51 -43.83 -34.36
N ASP A 547 -4.22 -43.25 -33.21
CA ASP A 547 -3.03 -42.41 -33.00
C ASP A 547 -1.86 -43.33 -32.63
N ASN A 548 -0.94 -43.50 -33.54
CA ASN A 548 0.31 -44.26 -33.33
C ASN A 548 1.43 -43.29 -32.95
N GLU A 549 1.70 -43.19 -31.66
CA GLU A 549 2.79 -42.40 -31.11
C GLU A 549 4.13 -43.06 -31.48
N GLU A 550 4.86 -42.53 -32.45
CA GLU A 550 6.23 -42.98 -32.75
C GLU A 550 7.25 -42.05 -32.08
N ASN A 551 8.08 -42.59 -31.16
CA ASN A 551 9.22 -41.89 -30.59
C ASN A 551 10.33 -41.72 -31.65
N LYS A 552 10.18 -40.84 -32.60
CA LYS A 552 11.17 -40.48 -33.60
C LYS A 552 11.49 -39.00 -33.53
N VAL A 553 12.78 -38.67 -33.49
CA VAL A 553 13.21 -37.29 -33.73
C VAL A 553 12.97 -36.98 -35.20
N ALA A 554 11.96 -36.19 -35.50
CA ALA A 554 11.69 -35.74 -36.86
C ALA A 554 12.25 -34.30 -37.02
N ALA A 555 13.00 -34.10 -38.11
CA ALA A 555 13.42 -32.79 -38.58
C ALA A 555 12.59 -32.41 -39.81
N ARG A 556 12.07 -31.20 -39.85
CA ARG A 556 11.40 -30.60 -41.00
C ARG A 556 12.13 -29.32 -41.42
#